data_35973bb52f1ca28c9f94c644da49d4b1
#
_entry.id   35973bb52f1ca28c9f94c644da49d4b1
#
_cell.length_a   1.000
_cell.length_b   1.000
_cell.length_c   1.000
_cell.angle_alpha   90.00
_cell.angle_beta   90.00
_cell.angle_gamma   90.00
#
_symmetry.space_group_name_H-M   'P 1'
#
loop_
_entity.id
_entity.type
_entity.pdbx_description
1 polymer ?
#
loop_
_entity_poly.entity_id
_entity_poly.type
_entity_poly.pdbx_seq_one_letter_code
_entity_poly.pdbx_strand_id
1 'polypeptide(L)'
;MTIPQRIQDYVADLTAIRHDLHAHPELGFEEVRTSAIVAEHLTAMGIEVTTGLGTTGVVGVLKGNRPGRTIGLRADMDALPIHELTNLPYASKTPGVMHACGHDAHTTILLGAARYLSETRDFAGTAIFVFQPAEEGLGGARRMIADGLFKQFPCDEIYGLHNRPNGNPGQVNIKPGKAMAGADFFDITVTAKGCHAASPDTGIDSIVIASALVQQLQSIVSRNINPSDQIVLSVTQFNAGSAYNVLPEVATLAGTLRYFDRDTAATVRTRMQDLCNGMAKSYGVTIALDMRNVFDVLENDPALSEAMLGVAQSFVGDDAQLTDQQVMGSEDFADMLQVVPGAYCVVGHEGSVPLHNPGYVFDDKALPLGAALMARMVEVRGAT
;
A
#
# COMPACT_ATOMS: atom_id res chain seq x y z
N MET A 1 7.19 -15.31 24.61
CA MET A 1 8.62 -15.59 24.29
C MET A 1 9.37 -14.28 24.26
N THR A 2 10.68 -14.31 24.45
CA THR A 2 11.52 -13.15 24.13
C THR A 2 11.91 -13.21 22.65
N ILE A 3 12.11 -12.04 22.02
CA ILE A 3 12.72 -11.98 20.68
C ILE A 3 14.03 -12.78 20.70
N PRO A 4 14.29 -13.68 19.73
CA PRO A 4 15.51 -14.48 19.72
C PRO A 4 16.77 -13.59 19.83
N GLN A 5 17.72 -13.96 20.72
CA GLN A 5 18.94 -13.19 20.96
C GLN A 5 19.69 -12.93 19.66
N ARG A 6 19.72 -13.91 18.74
CA ARG A 6 20.34 -13.79 17.43
C ARG A 6 19.77 -12.61 16.61
N ILE A 7 18.45 -12.38 16.65
CA ILE A 7 17.82 -11.22 15.97
C ILE A 7 18.21 -9.92 16.68
N GLN A 8 18.31 -9.94 18.02
CA GLN A 8 18.80 -8.79 18.77
C GLN A 8 20.25 -8.43 18.40
N ASP A 9 21.07 -9.43 18.15
CA ASP A 9 22.48 -9.24 17.76
C ASP A 9 22.60 -8.60 16.36
N TYR A 10 21.55 -8.66 15.51
CA TYR A 10 21.54 -8.02 14.18
C TYR A 10 21.19 -6.55 14.19
N VAL A 11 20.71 -5.98 15.31
CA VAL A 11 20.14 -4.63 15.36
C VAL A 11 21.04 -3.58 14.72
N ALA A 12 22.34 -3.60 15.01
CA ALA A 12 23.27 -2.64 14.45
C ALA A 12 23.40 -2.76 12.91
N ASP A 13 23.45 -3.99 12.40
CA ASP A 13 23.53 -4.26 10.96
C ASP A 13 22.21 -3.86 10.27
N LEU A 14 21.07 -4.23 10.84
CA LEU A 14 19.75 -3.88 10.31
C LEU A 14 19.55 -2.36 10.29
N THR A 15 19.93 -1.68 11.36
CA THR A 15 19.88 -0.20 11.41
C THR A 15 20.75 0.41 10.30
N ALA A 16 21.94 -0.13 10.08
CA ALA A 16 22.84 0.36 9.02
C ALA A 16 22.24 0.15 7.62
N ILE A 17 21.62 -1.01 7.35
CA ILE A 17 20.92 -1.29 6.09
C ILE A 17 19.76 -0.30 5.91
N ARG A 18 18.89 -0.14 6.91
CA ARG A 18 17.75 0.79 6.83
C ARG A 18 18.21 2.23 6.58
N HIS A 19 19.22 2.70 7.29
CA HIS A 19 19.77 4.06 7.11
C HIS A 19 20.35 4.26 5.72
N ASP A 20 20.98 3.24 5.15
CA ASP A 20 21.49 3.29 3.78
C ASP A 20 20.38 3.33 2.75
N LEU A 21 19.32 2.52 2.90
CA LEU A 21 18.12 2.56 2.05
C LEU A 21 17.42 3.92 2.18
N HIS A 22 17.24 4.43 3.40
CA HIS A 22 16.62 5.73 3.66
C HIS A 22 17.37 6.89 2.99
N ALA A 23 18.70 6.84 3.03
CA ALA A 23 19.54 7.87 2.42
C ALA A 23 19.52 7.87 0.88
N HIS A 24 19.07 6.78 0.26
CA HIS A 24 19.05 6.61 -1.19
C HIS A 24 17.67 6.10 -1.68
N PRO A 25 16.60 6.85 -1.40
CA PRO A 25 15.24 6.42 -1.75
C PRO A 25 15.02 6.47 -3.26
N GLU A 26 14.25 5.52 -3.77
CA GLU A 26 13.88 5.40 -5.17
C GLU A 26 12.36 5.29 -5.30
N LEU A 27 11.80 5.92 -6.35
CA LEU A 27 10.36 5.89 -6.61
C LEU A 27 9.92 4.53 -7.17
N GLY A 28 8.63 4.27 -7.10
CA GLY A 28 8.03 3.03 -7.59
C GLY A 28 8.38 2.71 -9.04
N PHE A 29 8.79 1.48 -9.30
CA PHE A 29 9.38 0.94 -10.53
C PHE A 29 10.76 1.48 -10.91
N GLU A 30 11.36 2.32 -10.07
CA GLU A 30 12.72 2.85 -10.22
C GLU A 30 13.67 2.34 -9.13
N GLU A 31 13.27 1.38 -8.28
CA GLU A 31 13.99 0.84 -7.13
C GLU A 31 15.17 -0.07 -7.54
N VAL A 32 15.99 0.40 -8.49
CA VAL A 32 17.08 -0.40 -9.08
C VAL A 32 18.17 -0.70 -8.05
N ARG A 33 18.57 0.31 -7.27
CA ARG A 33 19.60 0.17 -6.22
C ARG A 33 19.06 -0.67 -5.05
N THR A 34 17.86 -0.38 -4.60
CA THR A 34 17.20 -1.12 -3.51
C THR A 34 17.05 -2.59 -3.86
N SER A 35 16.56 -2.90 -5.06
CA SER A 35 16.47 -4.26 -5.60
C SER A 35 17.83 -4.97 -5.61
N ALA A 36 18.89 -4.30 -6.06
CA ALA A 36 20.23 -4.86 -6.11
C ALA A 36 20.77 -5.18 -4.71
N ILE A 37 20.57 -4.28 -3.73
CA ILE A 37 20.98 -4.48 -2.32
C ILE A 37 20.25 -5.68 -1.72
N VAL A 38 18.93 -5.76 -1.92
CA VAL A 38 18.12 -6.89 -1.45
C VAL A 38 18.64 -8.21 -2.04
N ALA A 39 18.86 -8.25 -3.36
CA ALA A 39 19.36 -9.44 -4.04
C ALA A 39 20.76 -9.85 -3.54
N GLU A 40 21.65 -8.90 -3.30
CA GLU A 40 22.98 -9.13 -2.74
C GLU A 40 22.90 -9.75 -1.35
N HIS A 41 22.11 -9.16 -0.44
CA HIS A 41 21.94 -9.67 0.92
C HIS A 41 21.37 -11.09 0.92
N LEU A 42 20.31 -11.36 0.16
CA LEU A 42 19.71 -12.69 0.07
C LEU A 42 20.71 -13.72 -0.49
N THR A 43 21.46 -13.35 -1.53
CA THR A 43 22.47 -14.22 -2.14
C THR A 43 23.59 -14.53 -1.12
N ALA A 44 24.07 -13.54 -0.37
CA ALA A 44 25.07 -13.73 0.69
C ALA A 44 24.59 -14.67 1.81
N MET A 45 23.27 -14.71 2.07
CA MET A 45 22.63 -15.65 3.00
C MET A 45 22.44 -17.07 2.42
N GLY A 46 22.82 -17.32 1.15
CA GLY A 46 22.62 -18.59 0.47
C GLY A 46 21.16 -18.89 0.13
N ILE A 47 20.37 -17.86 -0.07
CA ILE A 47 18.96 -17.91 -0.52
C ILE A 47 18.94 -17.87 -2.04
N GLU A 48 18.10 -18.68 -2.68
CA GLU A 48 17.89 -18.64 -4.12
C GLU A 48 17.13 -17.37 -4.49
N VAL A 49 17.65 -16.56 -5.43
CA VAL A 49 17.12 -15.23 -5.74
C VAL A 49 16.67 -15.14 -7.19
N THR A 50 15.50 -14.55 -7.41
CA THR A 50 14.99 -14.15 -8.71
C THR A 50 14.65 -12.66 -8.67
N THR A 51 15.08 -11.90 -9.68
CA THR A 51 14.86 -10.45 -9.80
C THR A 51 14.03 -10.13 -11.03
N GLY A 52 13.44 -8.93 -11.07
CA GLY A 52 12.78 -8.38 -12.25
C GLY A 52 11.27 -8.65 -12.36
N LEU A 53 10.64 -9.35 -11.39
CA LEU A 53 9.19 -9.42 -11.34
C LEU A 53 8.62 -8.06 -10.94
N GLY A 54 7.62 -7.58 -11.67
CA GLY A 54 7.12 -6.23 -11.45
C GLY A 54 8.17 -5.15 -11.71
N THR A 55 9.10 -5.38 -12.63
CA THR A 55 10.22 -4.50 -13.03
C THR A 55 11.42 -4.59 -12.08
N THR A 56 11.27 -4.23 -10.82
CA THR A 56 12.37 -4.14 -9.82
C THR A 56 12.18 -5.10 -8.64
N GLY A 57 11.10 -5.88 -8.60
CA GLY A 57 10.81 -6.81 -7.52
C GLY A 57 11.83 -7.94 -7.41
N VAL A 58 12.04 -8.40 -6.17
CA VAL A 58 12.96 -9.49 -5.84
C VAL A 58 12.22 -10.58 -5.07
N VAL A 59 12.46 -11.84 -5.44
CA VAL A 59 11.90 -13.01 -4.74
C VAL A 59 13.03 -13.91 -4.26
N GLY A 60 13.05 -14.19 -2.96
CA GLY A 60 13.97 -15.14 -2.35
C GLY A 60 13.26 -16.45 -1.99
N VAL A 61 13.92 -17.60 -2.20
CA VAL A 61 13.38 -18.92 -1.86
C VAL A 61 14.33 -19.62 -0.90
N LEU A 62 13.83 -19.99 0.28
CA LEU A 62 14.60 -20.71 1.30
C LEU A 62 13.84 -21.96 1.76
N LYS A 63 14.46 -23.14 1.55
CA LYS A 63 13.91 -24.40 2.04
C LYS A 63 14.37 -24.67 3.48
N GLY A 64 13.42 -25.05 4.33
CA GLY A 64 13.68 -25.52 5.69
C GLY A 64 14.31 -26.91 5.71
N ASN A 65 14.47 -27.45 6.92
CA ASN A 65 15.10 -28.76 7.15
C ASN A 65 14.09 -29.94 7.22
N ARG A 66 12.80 -29.67 7.11
CA ARG A 66 11.71 -30.66 7.15
C ARG A 66 10.67 -30.35 6.06
N PRO A 67 9.95 -31.36 5.54
CA PRO A 67 8.79 -31.12 4.69
C PRO A 67 7.74 -30.28 5.41
N GLY A 68 7.00 -29.46 4.67
CA GLY A 68 5.94 -28.60 5.20
C GLY A 68 5.36 -27.69 4.15
N ARG A 69 4.62 -26.66 4.59
CA ARG A 69 3.92 -25.70 3.75
C ARG A 69 4.86 -24.61 3.23
N THR A 70 4.43 -23.95 2.18
CA THR A 70 5.14 -22.80 1.61
C THR A 70 4.52 -21.51 2.13
N ILE A 71 5.29 -20.72 2.85
CA ILE A 71 4.86 -19.47 3.49
C ILE A 71 5.51 -18.29 2.79
N GLY A 72 4.67 -17.41 2.24
CA GLY A 72 5.08 -16.13 1.67
C GLY A 72 5.20 -15.06 2.74
N LEU A 73 6.22 -14.22 2.63
CA LEU A 73 6.42 -13.01 3.42
C LEU A 73 6.67 -11.85 2.47
N ARG A 74 5.99 -10.71 2.67
CA ARG A 74 6.09 -9.54 1.77
C ARG A 74 6.58 -8.31 2.51
N ALA A 75 7.44 -7.55 1.85
CA ALA A 75 7.75 -6.17 2.15
C ALA A 75 7.74 -5.34 0.86
N ASP A 76 7.29 -4.10 0.96
CA ASP A 76 7.38 -3.08 -0.08
C ASP A 76 8.76 -2.40 -0.07
N MET A 77 9.14 -1.72 -1.18
CA MET A 77 10.49 -1.15 -1.34
C MET A 77 10.49 0.33 -1.76
N ASP A 78 9.40 0.85 -2.29
CA ASP A 78 9.36 2.16 -2.93
C ASP A 78 9.30 3.33 -1.96
N ALA A 79 9.70 4.51 -2.44
CA ALA A 79 9.68 5.77 -1.73
C ALA A 79 8.65 6.73 -2.37
N LEU A 80 8.43 7.86 -1.72
CA LEU A 80 7.47 8.89 -2.11
C LEU A 80 8.15 10.15 -2.68
N PRO A 81 7.50 10.89 -3.59
CA PRO A 81 7.98 12.16 -4.11
C PRO A 81 7.77 13.30 -3.09
N ILE A 82 8.44 13.18 -1.94
CA ILE A 82 8.37 14.10 -0.81
C ILE A 82 9.79 14.63 -0.50
N HIS A 83 9.92 15.95 -0.32
CA HIS A 83 11.19 16.53 0.12
C HIS A 83 11.34 16.38 1.63
N GLU A 84 12.35 15.64 2.06
CA GLU A 84 12.60 15.35 3.46
C GLU A 84 13.06 16.59 4.24
N LEU A 85 12.54 16.76 5.46
CA LEU A 85 12.84 17.88 6.37
C LEU A 85 13.33 17.41 7.75
N THR A 86 13.72 16.15 7.91
CA THR A 86 14.12 15.58 9.21
C THR A 86 15.48 16.07 9.70
N ASN A 87 16.38 16.45 8.80
CA ASN A 87 17.78 16.79 9.09
C ASN A 87 18.57 15.68 9.82
N LEU A 88 18.19 14.42 9.64
CA LEU A 88 18.87 13.26 10.21
C LEU A 88 20.23 13.03 9.53
N PRO A 89 21.21 12.42 10.20
CA PRO A 89 22.52 12.10 9.58
C PRO A 89 22.40 11.19 8.34
N TYR A 90 21.32 10.42 8.24
CA TYR A 90 20.99 9.53 7.15
C TYR A 90 19.82 10.02 6.31
N ALA A 91 19.45 11.29 6.41
CA ALA A 91 18.38 11.86 5.58
C ALA A 91 18.63 11.61 4.08
N SER A 92 17.54 11.60 3.32
CA SER A 92 17.58 11.38 1.87
C SER A 92 18.62 12.27 1.17
N LYS A 93 19.44 11.65 0.33
CA LYS A 93 20.38 12.33 -0.57
C LYS A 93 19.78 12.59 -1.96
N THR A 94 18.55 12.13 -2.19
CA THR A 94 17.80 12.34 -3.43
C THR A 94 16.81 13.47 -3.23
N PRO A 95 17.07 14.69 -3.73
CA PRO A 95 16.19 15.84 -3.52
C PRO A 95 14.75 15.55 -4.02
N GLY A 96 13.76 15.77 -3.17
CA GLY A 96 12.36 15.56 -3.52
C GLY A 96 11.87 14.13 -3.42
N VAL A 97 12.68 13.18 -2.92
CA VAL A 97 12.28 11.79 -2.70
C VAL A 97 12.62 11.37 -1.27
N MET A 98 11.73 10.66 -0.59
CA MET A 98 11.88 10.25 0.80
C MET A 98 11.13 8.94 1.09
N HIS A 99 11.69 8.07 1.91
CA HIS A 99 10.93 6.97 2.54
C HIS A 99 10.04 7.52 3.66
N ALA A 100 8.93 8.17 3.28
CA ALA A 100 7.99 8.78 4.23
C ALA A 100 6.86 7.81 4.65
N CYS A 101 6.86 6.57 4.16
CA CYS A 101 5.96 5.49 4.58
C CYS A 101 6.65 4.39 5.38
N GLY A 102 8.00 4.35 5.39
CA GLY A 102 8.77 3.38 6.16
C GLY A 102 9.07 2.07 5.41
N HIS A 103 8.98 2.06 4.08
CA HIS A 103 9.26 0.86 3.27
C HIS A 103 10.74 0.45 3.35
N ASP A 104 11.66 1.37 3.62
CA ASP A 104 13.05 1.09 4.01
C ASP A 104 13.14 0.18 5.25
N ALA A 105 12.25 0.42 6.24
CA ALA A 105 12.16 -0.42 7.43
C ALA A 105 11.49 -1.77 7.12
N HIS A 106 10.43 -1.82 6.32
CA HIS A 106 9.76 -3.07 5.93
C HIS A 106 10.72 -3.99 5.17
N THR A 107 11.45 -3.45 4.17
CA THR A 107 12.52 -4.16 3.46
C THR A 107 13.57 -4.70 4.43
N THR A 108 14.03 -3.87 5.36
CA THR A 108 15.05 -4.27 6.35
C THR A 108 14.54 -5.34 7.32
N ILE A 109 13.29 -5.24 7.77
CA ILE A 109 12.62 -6.24 8.62
C ILE A 109 12.60 -7.60 7.92
N LEU A 110 12.22 -7.63 6.65
CA LEU A 110 12.15 -8.87 5.89
C LEU A 110 13.55 -9.47 5.62
N LEU A 111 14.57 -8.64 5.38
CA LEU A 111 15.97 -9.08 5.32
C LEU A 111 16.44 -9.67 6.67
N GLY A 112 16.04 -9.08 7.79
CA GLY A 112 16.33 -9.60 9.13
C GLY A 112 15.69 -10.98 9.37
N ALA A 113 14.44 -11.17 8.97
CA ALA A 113 13.76 -12.46 9.02
C ALA A 113 14.44 -13.50 8.12
N ALA A 114 14.81 -13.12 6.90
CA ALA A 114 15.50 -13.98 5.94
C ALA A 114 16.87 -14.43 6.49
N ARG A 115 17.64 -13.52 7.09
CA ARG A 115 18.91 -13.83 7.74
C ARG A 115 18.76 -14.84 8.85
N TYR A 116 17.81 -14.62 9.78
CA TYR A 116 17.55 -15.52 10.89
C TYR A 116 17.18 -16.92 10.40
N LEU A 117 16.24 -17.02 9.47
CA LEU A 117 15.78 -18.30 8.92
C LEU A 117 16.88 -19.01 8.11
N SER A 118 17.75 -18.28 7.41
CA SER A 118 18.85 -18.88 6.67
C SER A 118 19.94 -19.44 7.56
N GLU A 119 20.22 -18.79 8.70
CA GLU A 119 21.23 -19.21 9.65
C GLU A 119 20.75 -20.37 10.55
N THR A 120 19.47 -20.40 10.88
CA THR A 120 18.89 -21.46 11.74
C THR A 120 18.41 -22.67 10.94
N ARG A 121 17.75 -22.45 9.83
CA ARG A 121 17.06 -23.45 9.00
C ARG A 121 16.15 -24.41 9.77
N ASP A 122 15.79 -24.06 10.99
CA ASP A 122 14.97 -24.93 11.86
C ASP A 122 13.49 -24.67 11.69
N PHE A 123 13.01 -24.86 10.48
CA PHE A 123 11.59 -24.76 10.14
C PHE A 123 11.20 -25.84 9.11
N ALA A 124 9.90 -26.13 9.03
CA ALA A 124 9.34 -27.02 8.03
C ALA A 124 8.89 -26.22 6.80
N GLY A 125 8.94 -26.85 5.62
CA GLY A 125 8.45 -26.26 4.39
C GLY A 125 9.42 -25.30 3.71
N THR A 126 8.86 -24.26 3.07
CA THR A 126 9.62 -23.28 2.28
C THR A 126 9.18 -21.86 2.67
N ALA A 127 10.13 -20.97 2.85
CA ALA A 127 9.88 -19.54 2.96
C ALA A 127 10.09 -18.85 1.60
N ILE A 128 9.12 -18.06 1.17
CA ILE A 128 9.20 -17.19 -0.01
C ILE A 128 9.24 -15.74 0.49
N PHE A 129 10.34 -15.05 0.21
CA PHE A 129 10.51 -13.63 0.55
C PHE A 129 10.20 -12.79 -0.67
N VAL A 130 9.14 -11.99 -0.62
CA VAL A 130 8.68 -11.13 -1.71
C VAL A 130 9.02 -9.69 -1.35
N PHE A 131 9.98 -9.11 -2.05
CA PHE A 131 10.29 -7.68 -1.97
C PHE A 131 9.61 -7.00 -3.15
N GLN A 132 8.56 -6.26 -2.84
CA GLN A 132 7.63 -5.73 -3.81
C GLN A 132 7.96 -4.28 -4.16
N PRO A 133 8.01 -3.89 -5.44
CA PRO A 133 8.11 -2.50 -5.87
C PRO A 133 6.75 -1.79 -5.86
N ALA A 134 6.78 -0.45 -5.94
CA ALA A 134 5.69 0.39 -6.41
C ALA A 134 4.35 0.18 -5.70
N GLU A 135 4.35 0.12 -4.36
CA GLU A 135 3.13 0.02 -3.55
C GLU A 135 2.31 1.32 -3.64
N GLU A 136 2.94 2.49 -3.65
CA GLU A 136 2.35 3.83 -3.53
C GLU A 136 1.51 4.24 -4.76
N GLY A 137 0.45 3.48 -5.01
CA GLY A 137 -0.55 3.77 -6.04
C GLY A 137 -0.19 3.40 -7.48
N LEU A 138 0.93 2.72 -7.69
CA LEU A 138 1.38 2.30 -9.03
C LEU A 138 1.06 0.83 -9.34
N GLY A 139 0.61 0.04 -8.33
CA GLY A 139 0.13 -1.33 -8.51
C GLY A 139 1.23 -2.37 -8.70
N GLY A 140 2.32 -2.25 -7.94
CA GLY A 140 3.45 -3.17 -8.00
C GLY A 140 3.10 -4.62 -7.67
N ALA A 141 2.24 -4.86 -6.66
CA ALA A 141 1.73 -6.20 -6.36
C ALA A 141 1.01 -6.80 -7.56
N ARG A 142 0.10 -6.06 -8.17
CA ARG A 142 -0.66 -6.47 -9.35
C ARG A 142 0.26 -6.78 -10.53
N ARG A 143 1.31 -5.99 -10.70
CA ARG A 143 2.31 -6.20 -11.75
C ARG A 143 3.13 -7.46 -11.50
N MET A 144 3.60 -7.71 -10.27
CA MET A 144 4.31 -8.96 -9.93
C MET A 144 3.43 -10.20 -10.16
N ILE A 145 2.14 -10.13 -9.79
CA ILE A 145 1.16 -11.21 -10.04
C ILE A 145 1.00 -11.46 -11.53
N ALA A 146 0.87 -10.40 -12.33
CA ALA A 146 0.73 -10.50 -13.79
C ALA A 146 1.99 -11.10 -14.45
N ASP A 147 3.18 -10.78 -13.93
CA ASP A 147 4.46 -11.37 -14.36
C ASP A 147 4.64 -12.82 -13.87
N GLY A 148 3.67 -13.36 -13.09
CA GLY A 148 3.60 -14.77 -12.73
C GLY A 148 4.18 -15.10 -11.35
N LEU A 149 4.17 -14.17 -10.39
CA LEU A 149 4.68 -14.37 -9.03
C LEU A 149 4.23 -15.71 -8.44
N PHE A 150 2.93 -15.92 -8.26
CA PHE A 150 2.42 -17.14 -7.60
C PHE A 150 2.35 -18.37 -8.53
N LYS A 151 2.63 -18.22 -9.83
CA LYS A 151 2.82 -19.35 -10.74
C LYS A 151 4.23 -19.93 -10.61
N GLN A 152 5.23 -19.05 -10.43
CA GLN A 152 6.63 -19.43 -10.26
C GLN A 152 6.96 -19.79 -8.81
N PHE A 153 6.34 -19.07 -7.86
CA PHE A 153 6.57 -19.18 -6.42
C PHE A 153 5.24 -19.39 -5.69
N PRO A 154 4.61 -20.57 -5.83
CA PRO A 154 3.33 -20.84 -5.18
C PRO A 154 3.48 -20.81 -3.65
N CYS A 155 2.56 -20.12 -2.98
CA CYS A 155 2.47 -20.05 -1.53
C CYS A 155 1.14 -20.64 -1.06
N ASP A 156 1.16 -21.35 0.08
CA ASP A 156 -0.05 -21.80 0.76
C ASP A 156 -0.69 -20.66 1.57
N GLU A 157 0.14 -19.77 2.10
CA GLU A 157 -0.24 -18.60 2.87
C GLU A 157 0.76 -17.46 2.61
N ILE A 158 0.32 -16.20 2.76
CA ILE A 158 1.20 -15.03 2.65
C ILE A 158 0.93 -14.03 3.77
N TYR A 159 2.01 -13.38 4.28
CA TYR A 159 1.94 -12.44 5.38
C TYR A 159 2.72 -11.16 5.07
N GLY A 160 2.17 -10.03 5.53
CA GLY A 160 2.81 -8.72 5.46
C GLY A 160 2.64 -7.96 6.76
N LEU A 161 3.41 -6.90 6.92
CA LEU A 161 3.26 -5.95 8.03
C LEU A 161 3.46 -4.51 7.54
N HIS A 162 2.86 -3.57 8.26
CA HIS A 162 3.14 -2.15 8.12
C HIS A 162 3.54 -1.54 9.46
N ASN A 163 4.41 -0.58 9.41
CA ASN A 163 4.75 0.23 10.56
C ASN A 163 3.63 1.24 10.90
N ARG A 164 3.52 1.65 12.15
CA ARG A 164 2.60 2.69 12.59
C ARG A 164 3.29 3.67 13.54
N PRO A 165 3.61 4.88 13.10
CA PRO A 165 4.01 5.95 14.00
C PRO A 165 2.83 6.35 14.90
N ASN A 166 3.11 6.96 16.04
CA ASN A 166 2.11 7.31 17.06
C ASN A 166 1.38 6.12 17.70
N GLY A 167 1.87 4.89 17.48
CA GLY A 167 1.43 3.69 18.18
C GLY A 167 2.21 3.51 19.49
N ASN A 168 1.69 2.68 20.39
CA ASN A 168 2.52 2.22 21.51
C ASN A 168 3.66 1.37 20.94
N PRO A 169 4.93 1.63 21.31
CA PRO A 169 6.04 0.82 20.84
C PRO A 169 5.84 -0.66 21.15
N GLY A 170 5.96 -1.50 20.12
CA GLY A 170 5.76 -2.95 20.24
C GLY A 170 4.31 -3.42 20.15
N GLN A 171 3.34 -2.54 20.05
CA GLN A 171 1.95 -2.91 19.83
C GLN A 171 1.77 -3.54 18.44
N VAL A 172 1.08 -4.69 18.38
CA VAL A 172 0.73 -5.37 17.12
C VAL A 172 -0.78 -5.43 17.00
N ASN A 173 -1.33 -4.81 15.96
CA ASN A 173 -2.77 -4.83 15.69
C ASN A 173 -3.07 -5.58 14.40
N ILE A 174 -4.07 -6.45 14.45
CA ILE A 174 -4.53 -7.22 13.30
C ILE A 174 -6.04 -7.04 13.18
N LYS A 175 -6.55 -6.69 11.99
CA LYS A 175 -7.99 -6.58 11.73
C LYS A 175 -8.43 -7.77 10.88
N PRO A 176 -9.13 -8.77 11.44
CA PRO A 176 -9.72 -9.87 10.67
C PRO A 176 -10.76 -9.34 9.66
N GLY A 177 -10.82 -9.94 8.48
CA GLY A 177 -11.70 -9.51 7.41
C GLY A 177 -11.26 -8.18 6.79
N LYS A 178 -12.19 -7.37 6.32
CA LYS A 178 -11.95 -6.10 5.62
C LYS A 178 -11.24 -5.09 6.54
N ALA A 179 -9.95 -4.86 6.30
CA ALA A 179 -9.06 -4.07 7.15
C ALA A 179 -8.77 -2.67 6.58
N MET A 180 -8.43 -2.59 5.28
CA MET A 180 -8.11 -1.33 4.61
C MET A 180 -8.97 -1.15 3.37
N ALA A 181 -9.26 0.12 3.04
CA ALA A 181 -10.20 0.45 1.97
C ALA A 181 -9.61 0.15 0.59
N GLY A 182 -10.46 -0.31 -0.32
CA GLY A 182 -10.21 -0.23 -1.75
C GLY A 182 -10.24 1.22 -2.24
N ALA A 183 -9.56 1.50 -3.34
CA ALA A 183 -9.48 2.84 -3.89
C ALA A 183 -9.60 2.86 -5.41
N ASP A 184 -10.42 3.78 -5.90
CA ASP A 184 -10.40 4.19 -7.29
C ASP A 184 -9.94 5.65 -7.39
N PHE A 185 -9.25 5.96 -8.49
CA PHE A 185 -9.04 7.33 -8.94
C PHE A 185 -9.91 7.59 -10.15
N PHE A 186 -10.37 8.83 -10.29
CA PHE A 186 -11.16 9.23 -11.44
C PHE A 186 -10.75 10.58 -11.98
N ASP A 187 -10.88 10.72 -13.29
CA ASP A 187 -10.79 11.97 -14.02
C ASP A 187 -12.08 12.19 -14.80
N ILE A 188 -12.61 13.43 -14.76
CA ILE A 188 -13.77 13.84 -15.53
C ILE A 188 -13.38 15.06 -16.39
N THR A 189 -13.66 14.97 -17.68
CA THR A 189 -13.46 16.07 -18.62
C THR A 189 -14.80 16.52 -19.17
N VAL A 190 -15.16 17.77 -18.90
CA VAL A 190 -16.32 18.46 -19.48
C VAL A 190 -15.85 19.25 -20.68
N THR A 191 -16.28 18.87 -21.88
CA THR A 191 -15.99 19.60 -23.13
C THR A 191 -17.29 20.26 -23.63
N ALA A 192 -17.30 21.57 -23.64
CA ALA A 192 -18.43 22.42 -23.98
C ALA A 192 -18.09 23.33 -25.18
N LYS A 193 -18.65 24.55 -25.23
CA LYS A 193 -18.38 25.53 -26.28
C LYS A 193 -17.96 26.84 -25.66
N GLY A 194 -16.65 27.16 -25.73
CA GLY A 194 -16.11 28.43 -25.26
C GLY A 194 -16.68 29.62 -26.02
N CYS A 195 -16.74 30.78 -25.33
CA CYS A 195 -17.19 32.07 -25.94
C CYS A 195 -16.71 33.27 -25.14
N HIS A 196 -17.00 34.46 -25.65
CA HIS A 196 -16.78 35.70 -24.90
C HIS A 196 -17.71 35.74 -23.67
N ALA A 197 -17.16 35.99 -22.49
CA ALA A 197 -17.93 35.94 -21.24
C ALA A 197 -19.12 36.95 -21.16
N ALA A 198 -19.07 38.03 -21.93
CA ALA A 198 -20.17 38.99 -22.05
C ALA A 198 -21.28 38.56 -23.03
N SER A 199 -21.10 37.43 -23.75
CA SER A 199 -22.06 36.88 -24.72
C SER A 199 -22.26 35.37 -24.46
N PRO A 200 -22.72 34.97 -23.24
CA PRO A 200 -22.83 33.58 -22.82
C PRO A 200 -23.86 32.77 -23.63
N ASP A 201 -24.79 33.42 -24.30
CA ASP A 201 -25.76 32.83 -25.21
C ASP A 201 -25.13 32.24 -26.48
N THR A 202 -23.88 32.58 -26.80
CA THR A 202 -23.15 32.10 -27.99
C THR A 202 -22.33 30.84 -27.72
N GLY A 203 -22.21 30.45 -26.46
CA GLY A 203 -21.44 29.28 -25.98
C GLY A 203 -22.23 28.39 -25.03
N ILE A 204 -21.48 27.52 -24.34
CA ILE A 204 -21.99 26.68 -23.24
C ILE A 204 -20.90 26.70 -22.15
N ASP A 205 -21.27 27.07 -20.92
CA ASP A 205 -20.33 27.31 -19.82
C ASP A 205 -19.90 25.98 -19.16
N SER A 206 -18.66 25.57 -19.43
CA SER A 206 -18.10 24.35 -18.87
C SER A 206 -17.89 24.44 -17.33
N ILE A 207 -17.64 25.65 -16.80
CA ILE A 207 -17.43 25.87 -15.36
C ILE A 207 -18.75 25.64 -14.59
N VAL A 208 -19.86 26.20 -15.09
CA VAL A 208 -21.18 26.01 -14.48
C VAL A 208 -21.56 24.54 -14.46
N ILE A 209 -21.34 23.82 -15.58
CA ILE A 209 -21.66 22.39 -15.70
C ILE A 209 -20.78 21.57 -14.73
N ALA A 210 -19.46 21.79 -14.72
CA ALA A 210 -18.53 21.08 -13.82
C ALA A 210 -18.87 21.34 -12.34
N SER A 211 -19.22 22.57 -11.98
CA SER A 211 -19.62 22.94 -10.61
C SER A 211 -20.92 22.22 -10.19
N ALA A 212 -21.89 22.12 -11.08
CA ALA A 212 -23.13 21.37 -10.84
C ALA A 212 -22.84 19.87 -10.71
N LEU A 213 -21.94 19.32 -11.53
CA LEU A 213 -21.55 17.91 -11.46
C LEU A 213 -20.87 17.58 -10.11
N VAL A 214 -19.98 18.42 -9.57
CA VAL A 214 -19.39 18.23 -8.23
C VAL A 214 -20.48 18.06 -7.17
N GLN A 215 -21.53 18.88 -7.18
CA GLN A 215 -22.64 18.78 -6.25
C GLN A 215 -23.48 17.50 -6.47
N GLN A 216 -23.75 17.14 -7.73
CA GLN A 216 -24.51 15.93 -8.05
C GLN A 216 -23.76 14.65 -7.62
N LEU A 217 -22.45 14.60 -7.77
CA LEU A 217 -21.63 13.48 -7.32
C LEU A 217 -21.81 13.21 -5.82
N GLN A 218 -21.95 14.25 -4.97
CA GLN A 218 -22.19 14.08 -3.54
C GLN A 218 -23.53 13.42 -3.23
N SER A 219 -24.52 13.54 -4.12
CA SER A 219 -25.82 12.90 -3.96
C SER A 219 -25.74 11.37 -4.05
N ILE A 220 -24.73 10.81 -4.71
CA ILE A 220 -24.55 9.37 -4.82
C ILE A 220 -24.37 8.75 -3.44
N VAL A 221 -23.39 9.23 -2.66
CA VAL A 221 -23.12 8.73 -1.31
C VAL A 221 -24.33 8.95 -0.40
N SER A 222 -24.93 10.14 -0.43
CA SER A 222 -25.98 10.50 0.51
C SER A 222 -27.36 9.92 0.18
N ARG A 223 -27.62 9.46 -1.07
CA ARG A 223 -28.96 9.06 -1.55
C ARG A 223 -29.02 7.72 -2.27
N ASN A 224 -27.90 7.13 -2.68
CA ASN A 224 -27.88 5.86 -3.42
C ASN A 224 -27.20 4.73 -2.66
N ILE A 225 -26.46 5.06 -1.58
CA ILE A 225 -25.71 4.09 -0.79
C ILE A 225 -26.39 3.87 0.56
N ASN A 226 -26.31 2.63 1.07
CA ASN A 226 -26.81 2.30 2.40
C ASN A 226 -26.08 3.18 3.44
N PRO A 227 -26.82 3.90 4.34
CA PRO A 227 -26.21 4.74 5.37
C PRO A 227 -25.20 4.04 6.30
N SER A 228 -25.26 2.71 6.40
CA SER A 228 -24.32 1.90 7.18
C SER A 228 -23.03 1.58 6.45
N ASP A 229 -22.95 1.80 5.14
CA ASP A 229 -21.77 1.50 4.35
C ASP A 229 -20.75 2.63 4.46
N GLN A 230 -19.49 2.24 4.72
CA GLN A 230 -18.38 3.21 4.79
C GLN A 230 -17.86 3.46 3.37
N ILE A 231 -18.04 4.69 2.91
CA ILE A 231 -17.62 5.11 1.57
C ILE A 231 -17.23 6.59 1.58
N VAL A 232 -16.21 6.93 0.80
CA VAL A 232 -15.77 8.32 0.58
C VAL A 232 -15.67 8.57 -0.91
N LEU A 233 -16.36 9.60 -1.40
CA LEU A 233 -16.25 10.13 -2.75
C LEU A 233 -15.83 11.59 -2.66
N SER A 234 -14.57 11.88 -3.04
CA SER A 234 -14.00 13.22 -2.97
C SER A 234 -13.54 13.70 -4.34
N VAL A 235 -13.99 14.89 -4.73
CA VAL A 235 -13.40 15.65 -5.83
C VAL A 235 -12.24 16.47 -5.23
N THR A 236 -11.04 16.25 -5.71
CA THR A 236 -9.80 16.83 -5.15
C THR A 236 -9.15 17.86 -6.06
N GLN A 237 -9.53 17.88 -7.34
CA GLN A 237 -9.05 18.85 -8.33
C GLN A 237 -10.21 19.39 -9.15
N PHE A 238 -10.14 20.70 -9.45
CA PHE A 238 -11.02 21.40 -10.36
C PHE A 238 -10.21 22.45 -11.12
N ASN A 239 -10.02 22.26 -12.42
CA ASN A 239 -9.26 23.17 -13.27
C ASN A 239 -10.11 23.64 -14.45
N ALA A 240 -10.20 24.96 -14.64
CA ALA A 240 -10.90 25.57 -15.78
C ALA A 240 -10.49 27.03 -15.96
N GLY A 241 -10.42 27.47 -17.22
CA GLY A 241 -10.22 28.87 -17.59
C GLY A 241 -8.80 29.41 -17.34
N SER A 242 -8.46 30.48 -18.08
CA SER A 242 -7.17 31.18 -17.97
C SER A 242 -7.30 32.68 -18.16
N ALA A 243 -8.50 33.20 -18.55
CA ALA A 243 -8.71 34.61 -18.83
C ALA A 243 -10.06 35.09 -18.25
N TYR A 244 -10.12 36.34 -17.78
CA TYR A 244 -11.28 36.92 -17.11
C TYR A 244 -12.52 37.10 -18.01
N ASN A 245 -12.32 37.24 -19.31
CA ASN A 245 -13.35 37.56 -20.29
C ASN A 245 -13.65 36.42 -21.27
N VAL A 246 -13.22 35.18 -20.97
CA VAL A 246 -13.45 34.01 -21.81
C VAL A 246 -14.09 32.90 -20.98
N LEU A 247 -15.24 32.36 -21.42
CA LEU A 247 -15.78 31.09 -20.95
C LEU A 247 -14.95 29.96 -21.57
N PRO A 248 -14.30 29.10 -20.77
CA PRO A 248 -13.44 28.05 -21.32
C PRO A 248 -14.25 26.93 -21.98
N GLU A 249 -13.69 26.33 -23.01
CA GLU A 249 -14.25 25.17 -23.67
C GLU A 249 -14.20 23.92 -22.77
N VAL A 250 -13.14 23.80 -21.96
CA VAL A 250 -12.87 22.61 -21.15
C VAL A 250 -12.80 22.94 -19.68
N ALA A 251 -13.42 22.09 -18.85
CA ALA A 251 -13.19 22.00 -17.41
C ALA A 251 -12.84 20.57 -17.04
N THR A 252 -11.90 20.38 -16.12
CA THR A 252 -11.49 19.05 -15.64
C THR A 252 -11.66 18.93 -14.14
N LEU A 253 -12.14 17.77 -13.71
CA LEU A 253 -12.24 17.34 -12.31
C LEU A 253 -11.41 16.08 -12.13
N ALA A 254 -10.81 15.92 -10.97
CA ALA A 254 -10.22 14.64 -10.57
C ALA A 254 -10.55 14.35 -9.11
N GLY A 255 -10.47 13.07 -8.73
CA GLY A 255 -10.78 12.69 -7.36
C GLY A 255 -10.56 11.22 -7.05
N THR A 256 -11.07 10.84 -5.90
CA THR A 256 -10.92 9.47 -5.38
C THR A 256 -12.22 8.93 -4.80
N LEU A 257 -12.40 7.62 -4.94
CA LEU A 257 -13.39 6.81 -4.26
C LEU A 257 -12.69 5.86 -3.29
N ARG A 258 -13.15 5.77 -2.04
CA ARG A 258 -12.69 4.79 -1.03
C ARG A 258 -13.89 3.95 -0.58
N TYR A 259 -13.68 2.65 -0.38
CA TYR A 259 -14.76 1.72 -0.06
C TYR A 259 -14.25 0.46 0.64
N PHE A 260 -15.13 -0.20 1.42
CA PHE A 260 -14.88 -1.54 1.98
C PHE A 260 -15.72 -2.62 1.33
N ASP A 261 -16.71 -2.24 0.50
CA ASP A 261 -17.57 -3.17 -0.19
C ASP A 261 -17.50 -2.97 -1.69
N ARG A 262 -17.17 -4.05 -2.43
CA ARG A 262 -16.98 -4.02 -3.88
C ARG A 262 -18.28 -3.76 -4.64
N ASP A 263 -19.44 -4.26 -4.13
CA ASP A 263 -20.74 -4.06 -4.76
C ASP A 263 -21.20 -2.61 -4.58
N THR A 264 -20.96 -2.04 -3.40
CA THR A 264 -21.17 -0.61 -3.13
C THR A 264 -20.32 0.25 -4.06
N ALA A 265 -19.04 -0.07 -4.26
CA ALA A 265 -18.17 0.64 -5.20
C ALA A 265 -18.67 0.52 -6.65
N ALA A 266 -19.11 -0.66 -7.08
CA ALA A 266 -19.70 -0.87 -8.41
C ALA A 266 -20.96 -0.01 -8.62
N THR A 267 -21.79 0.12 -7.59
CA THR A 267 -22.96 1.01 -7.60
C THR A 267 -22.54 2.47 -7.80
N VAL A 268 -21.53 2.94 -7.06
CA VAL A 268 -21.02 4.33 -7.20
C VAL A 268 -20.48 4.58 -8.60
N ARG A 269 -19.65 3.67 -9.13
CA ARG A 269 -19.08 3.78 -10.50
C ARG A 269 -20.21 3.92 -11.54
N THR A 270 -21.23 3.08 -11.44
CA THR A 270 -22.40 3.13 -12.34
C THR A 270 -23.15 4.45 -12.21
N ARG A 271 -23.41 4.92 -10.98
CA ARG A 271 -24.12 6.20 -10.77
C ARG A 271 -23.31 7.42 -11.22
N MET A 272 -21.97 7.40 -11.07
CA MET A 272 -21.10 8.45 -11.61
C MET A 272 -21.23 8.52 -13.15
N GLN A 273 -21.17 7.36 -13.82
CA GLN A 273 -21.33 7.30 -15.28
C GLN A 273 -22.72 7.79 -15.74
N ASP A 274 -23.79 7.39 -15.01
CA ASP A 274 -25.15 7.81 -15.30
C ASP A 274 -25.32 9.34 -15.18
N LEU A 275 -24.74 9.93 -14.12
CA LEU A 275 -24.77 11.39 -13.93
C LEU A 275 -24.02 12.11 -15.04
N CYS A 276 -22.83 11.65 -15.41
CA CYS A 276 -22.06 12.22 -16.51
C CYS A 276 -22.85 12.16 -17.82
N ASN A 277 -23.43 11.01 -18.15
CA ASN A 277 -24.23 10.81 -19.37
C ASN A 277 -25.51 11.68 -19.37
N GLY A 278 -26.23 11.74 -18.24
CA GLY A 278 -27.47 12.51 -18.07
C GLY A 278 -27.19 14.02 -18.20
N MET A 279 -26.15 14.52 -17.56
CA MET A 279 -25.77 15.93 -17.64
C MET A 279 -25.24 16.29 -19.03
N ALA A 280 -24.42 15.45 -19.65
CA ALA A 280 -23.93 15.65 -21.01
C ALA A 280 -25.12 15.83 -21.98
N LYS A 281 -26.16 14.97 -21.90
CA LYS A 281 -27.37 15.08 -22.71
C LYS A 281 -28.18 16.33 -22.40
N SER A 282 -28.31 16.70 -21.13
CA SER A 282 -29.11 17.85 -20.69
C SER A 282 -28.54 19.19 -21.15
N TYR A 283 -27.20 19.30 -21.14
CA TYR A 283 -26.50 20.53 -21.52
C TYR A 283 -26.02 20.55 -22.99
N GLY A 284 -26.16 19.42 -23.72
CA GLY A 284 -25.66 19.32 -25.10
C GLY A 284 -24.14 19.39 -25.21
N VAL A 285 -23.44 18.77 -24.29
CA VAL A 285 -21.95 18.74 -24.17
C VAL A 285 -21.43 17.33 -24.14
N THR A 286 -20.11 17.16 -24.13
CA THR A 286 -19.45 15.88 -23.84
C THR A 286 -18.90 15.89 -22.41
N ILE A 287 -19.20 14.84 -21.64
CA ILE A 287 -18.61 14.60 -20.33
C ILE A 287 -18.01 13.20 -20.33
N ALA A 288 -16.69 13.12 -20.34
CA ALA A 288 -15.96 11.86 -20.29
C ALA A 288 -15.53 11.56 -18.84
N LEU A 289 -15.82 10.34 -18.38
CA LEU A 289 -15.38 9.82 -17.09
C LEU A 289 -14.36 8.71 -17.35
N ASP A 290 -13.15 8.84 -16.80
CA ASP A 290 -12.17 7.77 -16.69
C ASP A 290 -12.08 7.34 -15.22
N MET A 291 -12.30 6.05 -14.93
CA MET A 291 -12.19 5.49 -13.59
C MET A 291 -11.21 4.33 -13.58
N ARG A 292 -10.29 4.38 -12.65
CA ARG A 292 -9.21 3.38 -12.50
C ARG A 292 -9.24 2.81 -11.08
N ASN A 293 -9.41 1.50 -10.96
CA ASN A 293 -9.18 0.83 -9.69
C ASN A 293 -7.68 0.75 -9.43
N VAL A 294 -7.23 1.39 -8.35
CA VAL A 294 -5.81 1.46 -7.95
C VAL A 294 -5.50 0.42 -6.88
N PHE A 295 -6.37 0.26 -5.89
CA PHE A 295 -6.25 -0.71 -4.81
C PHE A 295 -7.55 -1.51 -4.65
N ASP A 296 -7.44 -2.80 -4.38
CA ASP A 296 -8.58 -3.58 -3.90
C ASP A 296 -8.74 -3.42 -2.37
N VAL A 297 -9.83 -3.95 -1.82
CA VAL A 297 -10.03 -4.02 -0.36
C VAL A 297 -9.05 -5.02 0.22
N LEU A 298 -8.21 -4.57 1.17
CA LEU A 298 -7.36 -5.48 1.92
C LEU A 298 -8.24 -6.25 2.91
N GLU A 299 -8.34 -7.55 2.69
CA GLU A 299 -9.18 -8.44 3.46
C GLU A 299 -8.35 -9.60 4.02
N ASN A 300 -8.10 -9.55 5.30
CA ASN A 300 -7.36 -10.59 6.01
C ASN A 300 -8.21 -11.84 6.21
N ASP A 301 -7.65 -13.02 5.98
CA ASP A 301 -8.30 -14.26 6.36
C ASP A 301 -8.47 -14.31 7.90
N PRO A 302 -9.68 -14.55 8.43
CA PRO A 302 -9.91 -14.53 9.86
C PRO A 302 -9.10 -15.58 10.64
N ALA A 303 -8.96 -16.79 10.11
CA ALA A 303 -8.23 -17.87 10.79
C ALA A 303 -6.71 -17.60 10.78
N LEU A 304 -6.18 -17.01 9.68
CA LEU A 304 -4.78 -16.62 9.59
C LEU A 304 -4.47 -15.37 10.41
N SER A 305 -5.45 -14.47 10.60
CA SER A 305 -5.37 -13.36 11.54
C SER A 305 -5.21 -13.83 12.98
N GLU A 306 -5.99 -14.83 13.40
CA GLU A 306 -5.86 -15.48 14.72
C GLU A 306 -4.50 -16.18 14.88
N ALA A 307 -4.03 -16.86 13.85
CA ALA A 307 -2.72 -17.51 13.86
C ALA A 307 -1.59 -16.48 14.01
N MET A 308 -1.67 -15.36 13.29
CA MET A 308 -0.72 -14.25 13.38
C MET A 308 -0.77 -13.59 14.76
N LEU A 309 -1.97 -13.41 15.33
CA LEU A 309 -2.14 -12.93 16.70
C LEU A 309 -1.41 -13.81 17.70
N GLY A 310 -1.61 -15.14 17.64
CA GLY A 310 -0.94 -16.09 18.55
C GLY A 310 0.59 -16.00 18.46
N VAL A 311 1.14 -15.81 17.26
CA VAL A 311 2.57 -15.58 17.07
C VAL A 311 3.00 -14.23 17.68
N ALA A 312 2.29 -13.14 17.42
CA ALA A 312 2.59 -11.83 17.98
C ALA A 312 2.53 -11.83 19.51
N GLN A 313 1.48 -12.43 20.11
CA GLN A 313 1.33 -12.56 21.55
C GLN A 313 2.48 -13.35 22.22
N SER A 314 3.10 -14.26 21.50
CA SER A 314 4.27 -14.95 22.03
C SER A 314 5.46 -14.03 22.31
N PHE A 315 5.55 -12.88 21.65
CA PHE A 315 6.61 -11.87 21.83
C PHE A 315 6.18 -10.72 22.74
N VAL A 316 4.98 -10.19 22.54
CA VAL A 316 4.55 -8.92 23.19
C VAL A 316 3.32 -9.11 24.10
N GLY A 317 2.83 -10.31 24.30
CA GLY A 317 1.69 -10.59 25.20
C GLY A 317 0.44 -9.81 24.78
N ASP A 318 -0.19 -9.14 25.73
CA ASP A 318 -1.45 -8.40 25.55
C ASP A 318 -1.30 -7.14 24.66
N ASP A 319 -0.08 -6.72 24.31
CA ASP A 319 0.16 -5.65 23.35
C ASP A 319 -0.13 -6.11 21.91
N ALA A 320 -0.31 -7.40 21.65
CA ALA A 320 -0.85 -7.92 20.40
C ALA A 320 -2.35 -8.17 20.53
N GLN A 321 -3.15 -7.55 19.65
CA GLN A 321 -4.61 -7.58 19.72
C GLN A 321 -5.26 -7.68 18.34
N LEU A 322 -6.42 -8.35 18.28
CA LEU A 322 -7.37 -8.12 17.19
C LEU A 322 -8.04 -6.76 17.39
N THR A 323 -8.29 -6.07 16.29
CA THR A 323 -9.00 -4.79 16.31
C THR A 323 -10.23 -4.83 15.39
N ASP A 324 -11.24 -4.07 15.73
CA ASP A 324 -12.40 -3.83 14.85
C ASP A 324 -12.24 -2.59 13.98
N GLN A 325 -11.17 -1.81 14.19
CA GLN A 325 -10.93 -0.57 13.47
C GLN A 325 -10.53 -0.85 12.02
N GLN A 326 -11.33 -0.34 11.08
CA GLN A 326 -11.01 -0.26 9.67
C GLN A 326 -10.28 1.03 9.35
N VAL A 327 -9.42 1.03 8.33
CA VAL A 327 -8.61 2.19 7.92
C VAL A 327 -8.98 2.57 6.49
N MET A 328 -9.28 3.86 6.25
CA MET A 328 -9.56 4.39 4.90
C MET A 328 -8.31 4.52 4.02
N GLY A 329 -7.10 4.30 4.56
CA GLY A 329 -5.90 4.06 3.78
C GLY A 329 -6.04 2.79 2.95
N SER A 330 -5.25 2.70 1.90
CA SER A 330 -5.24 1.55 0.99
C SER A 330 -3.85 0.92 0.97
N GLU A 331 -3.76 -0.34 0.55
CA GLU A 331 -2.54 -1.13 0.51
C GLU A 331 -2.67 -2.17 -0.62
N ASP A 332 -1.72 -2.25 -1.54
CA ASP A 332 -1.82 -3.13 -2.71
C ASP A 332 -1.45 -4.60 -2.42
N PHE A 333 -0.96 -4.91 -1.21
CA PHE A 333 -0.92 -6.28 -0.70
C PHE A 333 -2.29 -6.96 -0.76
N ALA A 334 -3.35 -6.16 -0.79
CA ALA A 334 -4.72 -6.61 -1.07
C ALA A 334 -4.82 -7.45 -2.35
N ASP A 335 -4.11 -7.10 -3.41
CA ASP A 335 -4.10 -7.86 -4.67
C ASP A 335 -3.45 -9.25 -4.48
N MET A 336 -2.43 -9.38 -3.62
CA MET A 336 -1.82 -10.68 -3.28
C MET A 336 -2.79 -11.53 -2.46
N LEU A 337 -3.54 -10.93 -1.54
CA LEU A 337 -4.55 -11.63 -0.73
C LEU A 337 -5.77 -12.12 -1.54
N GLN A 338 -6.00 -11.59 -2.75
CA GLN A 338 -7.00 -12.14 -3.68
C GLN A 338 -6.55 -13.47 -4.30
N VAL A 339 -5.25 -13.77 -4.29
CA VAL A 339 -4.68 -14.97 -4.93
C VAL A 339 -4.27 -16.02 -3.91
N VAL A 340 -3.72 -15.57 -2.79
CA VAL A 340 -3.19 -16.44 -1.71
C VAL A 340 -3.80 -15.98 -0.39
N PRO A 341 -4.38 -16.90 0.41
CA PRO A 341 -4.90 -16.52 1.73
C PRO A 341 -3.78 -16.03 2.64
N GLY A 342 -4.06 -15.02 3.46
CA GLY A 342 -3.02 -14.46 4.32
C GLY A 342 -3.56 -13.45 5.33
N ALA A 343 -2.63 -12.80 6.02
CA ALA A 343 -2.94 -11.73 6.95
C ALA A 343 -1.88 -10.61 6.92
N TYR A 344 -2.34 -9.42 7.24
CA TYR A 344 -1.56 -8.21 7.34
C TYR A 344 -1.73 -7.60 8.73
N CYS A 345 -0.64 -7.23 9.38
CA CYS A 345 -0.69 -6.60 10.69
C CYS A 345 -0.04 -5.21 10.65
N VAL A 346 -0.29 -4.46 11.71
CA VAL A 346 0.31 -3.15 11.93
C VAL A 346 1.15 -3.20 13.20
N VAL A 347 2.42 -2.79 13.10
CA VAL A 347 3.39 -2.76 14.21
C VAL A 347 3.63 -1.31 14.64
N GLY A 348 3.28 -0.99 15.87
CA GLY A 348 3.47 0.33 16.47
C GLY A 348 4.93 0.60 16.80
N HIS A 349 5.36 1.84 16.57
CA HIS A 349 6.66 2.34 17.00
C HIS A 349 6.57 3.76 17.55
N GLU A 350 7.60 4.19 18.26
CA GLU A 350 7.69 5.56 18.77
C GLU A 350 7.77 6.56 17.63
N GLY A 351 7.02 7.66 17.73
CA GLY A 351 7.01 8.73 16.73
C GLY A 351 5.79 9.61 16.91
N SER A 352 5.89 10.87 16.53
CA SER A 352 4.80 11.85 16.64
C SER A 352 4.32 12.38 15.29
N VAL A 353 5.05 12.07 14.22
CA VAL A 353 4.78 12.56 12.87
C VAL A 353 4.11 11.44 12.06
N PRO A 354 2.96 11.70 11.39
CA PRO A 354 2.27 10.69 10.60
C PRO A 354 3.07 10.30 9.36
N LEU A 355 2.68 9.15 8.76
CA LEU A 355 3.16 8.74 7.44
C LEU A 355 2.90 9.81 6.38
N HIS A 356 3.63 9.80 5.28
CA HIS A 356 3.56 10.74 4.15
C HIS A 356 3.85 12.19 4.54
N ASN A 357 4.58 12.39 5.63
CA ASN A 357 4.97 13.72 6.11
C ASN A 357 6.49 13.93 5.94
N PRO A 358 6.94 15.11 5.50
CA PRO A 358 8.37 15.42 5.35
C PRO A 358 9.23 15.24 6.60
N GLY A 359 8.60 15.24 7.78
CA GLY A 359 9.26 15.06 9.07
C GLY A 359 9.11 13.63 9.65
N TYR A 360 8.59 12.67 8.88
CA TYR A 360 8.44 11.30 9.34
C TYR A 360 9.78 10.65 9.71
N VAL A 361 9.81 9.93 10.83
CA VAL A 361 10.98 9.15 11.29
C VAL A 361 10.51 7.79 11.81
N PHE A 362 11.13 6.73 11.34
CA PHE A 362 10.93 5.38 11.87
C PHE A 362 11.83 5.14 13.08
N ASP A 363 11.32 4.46 14.12
CA ASP A 363 12.10 4.04 15.28
C ASP A 363 12.73 2.66 15.05
N ASP A 364 14.05 2.63 14.88
CA ASP A 364 14.83 1.40 14.62
C ASP A 364 14.66 0.30 15.68
N LYS A 365 14.22 0.66 16.89
CA LYS A 365 13.91 -0.32 17.95
C LYS A 365 12.79 -1.29 17.58
N ALA A 366 11.97 -0.96 16.56
CA ALA A 366 10.90 -1.83 16.07
C ALA A 366 11.41 -2.90 15.09
N LEU A 367 12.60 -2.75 14.48
CA LEU A 367 13.16 -3.70 13.52
C LEU A 367 13.23 -5.14 14.05
N PRO A 368 13.75 -5.41 15.27
CA PRO A 368 13.85 -6.78 15.79
C PRO A 368 12.49 -7.46 15.98
N LEU A 369 11.47 -6.73 16.43
CA LEU A 369 10.14 -7.29 16.62
C LEU A 369 9.53 -7.69 15.27
N GLY A 370 9.60 -6.81 14.27
CA GLY A 370 9.11 -7.11 12.92
C GLY A 370 9.80 -8.33 12.32
N ALA A 371 11.14 -8.39 12.40
CA ALA A 371 11.93 -9.52 11.90
C ALA A 371 11.58 -10.83 12.62
N ALA A 372 11.42 -10.80 13.95
CA ALA A 372 11.06 -11.96 14.75
C ALA A 372 9.63 -12.44 14.42
N LEU A 373 8.68 -11.52 14.27
CA LEU A 373 7.30 -11.84 13.90
C LEU A 373 7.25 -12.55 12.54
N MET A 374 7.90 -11.99 11.52
CA MET A 374 7.91 -12.56 10.18
C MET A 374 8.61 -13.92 10.15
N ALA A 375 9.78 -14.06 10.81
CA ALA A 375 10.47 -15.35 10.89
C ALA A 375 9.62 -16.41 11.61
N ARG A 376 8.97 -16.05 12.72
CA ARG A 376 8.15 -16.97 13.51
C ARG A 376 6.89 -17.42 12.78
N MET A 377 6.32 -16.57 11.91
CA MET A 377 5.22 -16.99 11.03
C MET A 377 5.64 -18.18 10.17
N VAL A 378 6.84 -18.16 9.57
CA VAL A 378 7.37 -19.31 8.80
C VAL A 378 7.55 -20.54 9.68
N GLU A 379 8.17 -20.39 10.87
CA GLU A 379 8.44 -21.51 11.76
C GLU A 379 7.15 -22.23 12.25
N VAL A 380 6.11 -21.45 12.52
CA VAL A 380 4.83 -21.98 13.04
C VAL A 380 3.95 -22.48 11.90
N ARG A 381 3.76 -21.68 10.85
CA ARG A 381 2.82 -22.00 9.78
C ARG A 381 3.37 -22.99 8.76
N GLY A 382 4.69 -23.06 8.61
CA GLY A 382 5.35 -24.06 7.77
C GLY A 382 5.17 -25.49 8.30
N ALA A 383 4.95 -25.66 9.61
CA ALA A 383 4.81 -26.96 10.26
C ALA A 383 3.36 -27.50 10.30
N THR A 384 2.36 -26.65 10.01
CA THR A 384 0.92 -27.00 10.02
C THR A 384 0.41 -27.31 8.62
#